data_7534cd0c53df3d8c5acc3811ddb2f3b5
#
_entry.id   7534cd0c53df3d8c5acc3811ddb2f3b5
#
_cell.length_a   1.000
_cell.length_b   1.000
_cell.length_c   1.000
_cell.angle_alpha   90.00
_cell.angle_beta   90.00
_cell.angle_gamma   90.00
#
_symmetry.space_group_name_H-M   'P 1'
#
loop_
_entity.id
_entity.type
_entity.pdbx_description
1 polymer ?
#
loop_
_entity_poly.entity_id
_entity_poly.type
_entity_poly.pdbx_seq_one_letter_code
_entity_poly.pdbx_strand_id
1 'polypeptide(L)'
;MVLPKQNKKTKLILVSGPAGAGRTTAIRSLEDLGFEAIDNLPLDLVQSVLKPEKTSENIAIGLDTRGRDFSVEGLLDLLKVLSNLEHVDFELLYLSCTMEVLLRRYSETRRRHPLANGNSPHEGIEKELMLLEPIRNKADILIETSDLTPHDLKASCLLYTSPSPRDRG
;
A
#
# COMPACT_ATOMS: atom_id res chain seq x y z
N MET A 1 -18.60 -23.25 29.42
CA MET A 1 -17.27 -23.30 28.92
C MET A 1 -17.04 -22.25 27.85
N VAL A 2 -15.94 -21.57 27.97
CA VAL A 2 -15.63 -20.54 27.01
C VAL A 2 -14.88 -21.15 25.88
N LEU A 3 -15.39 -20.99 24.68
CA LEU A 3 -14.64 -21.40 23.51
C LEU A 3 -13.41 -20.56 23.36
N PRO A 4 -12.32 -21.16 22.91
CA PRO A 4 -11.16 -20.33 22.62
C PRO A 4 -11.56 -19.29 21.63
N LYS A 5 -11.09 -18.08 21.84
CA LYS A 5 -11.33 -17.06 20.91
C LYS A 5 -10.82 -17.53 19.61
N GLN A 6 -11.62 -17.37 18.60
CA GLN A 6 -11.16 -17.61 17.30
C GLN A 6 -9.92 -16.81 17.16
N ASN A 7 -8.89 -17.41 16.64
CA ASN A 7 -7.68 -16.66 16.35
C ASN A 7 -7.94 -15.82 15.14
N LYS A 8 -8.79 -14.82 15.32
CA LYS A 8 -9.04 -13.91 14.23
C LYS A 8 -7.79 -13.13 13.98
N LYS A 9 -7.27 -13.29 12.81
CA LYS A 9 -6.14 -12.52 12.40
C LYS A 9 -6.61 -11.18 11.87
N THR A 10 -5.83 -10.17 12.13
CA THR A 10 -6.03 -8.87 11.50
C THR A 10 -5.60 -9.00 10.05
N LYS A 11 -6.48 -8.63 9.14
CA LYS A 11 -6.09 -8.57 7.74
C LYS A 11 -5.49 -7.21 7.47
N LEU A 12 -4.25 -7.19 7.04
CA LEU A 12 -3.52 -5.96 6.81
C LEU A 12 -3.16 -5.85 5.34
N ILE A 13 -3.54 -4.74 4.73
CA ILE A 13 -3.11 -4.43 3.37
C ILE A 13 -2.17 -3.25 3.43
N LEU A 14 -0.93 -3.47 3.02
CA LEU A 14 0.03 -2.38 2.90
C LEU A 14 0.01 -1.89 1.46
N VAL A 15 -0.22 -0.61 1.27
CA VAL A 15 -0.34 -0.04 -0.08
C VAL A 15 0.89 0.80 -0.38
N SER A 16 1.56 0.49 -1.47
CA SER A 16 2.73 1.21 -1.91
C SER A 16 2.63 1.47 -3.41
N GLY A 17 3.53 2.29 -3.91
CA GLY A 17 3.58 2.63 -5.31
C GLY A 17 4.12 4.02 -5.49
N PRO A 18 4.47 4.39 -6.72
CA PRO A 18 5.00 5.74 -6.97
C PRO A 18 3.92 6.80 -6.81
N ALA A 19 4.36 8.02 -6.58
CA ALA A 19 3.45 9.14 -6.49
C ALA A 19 2.69 9.25 -7.83
N GLY A 20 1.37 9.41 -7.73
CA GLY A 20 0.53 9.48 -8.92
C GLY A 20 -0.05 8.17 -9.38
N ALA A 21 0.32 7.06 -8.75
CA ALA A 21 -0.21 5.76 -9.16
C ALA A 21 -1.59 5.45 -8.59
N GLY A 22 -2.10 6.30 -7.67
CA GLY A 22 -3.45 6.13 -7.17
C GLY A 22 -3.55 5.65 -5.75
N ARG A 23 -2.51 5.82 -4.95
CA ARG A 23 -2.51 5.31 -3.57
C ARG A 23 -3.68 5.85 -2.75
N THR A 24 -3.93 7.15 -2.82
CA THR A 24 -5.03 7.74 -2.05
C THR A 24 -6.37 7.17 -2.46
N THR A 25 -6.58 6.98 -3.76
CA THR A 25 -7.80 6.38 -4.26
C THR A 25 -7.94 4.94 -3.78
N ALA A 26 -6.83 4.19 -3.80
CA ALA A 26 -6.85 2.81 -3.32
C ALA A 26 -7.19 2.75 -1.84
N ILE A 27 -6.59 3.62 -1.04
CA ILE A 27 -6.84 3.65 0.40
C ILE A 27 -8.30 3.97 0.68
N ARG A 28 -8.86 4.94 -0.03
CA ARG A 28 -10.28 5.28 0.13
C ARG A 28 -11.18 4.14 -0.29
N SER A 29 -10.80 3.43 -1.34
CA SER A 29 -11.56 2.27 -1.79
C SER A 29 -11.57 1.18 -0.73
N LEU A 30 -10.43 0.94 -0.11
CA LEU A 30 -10.34 -0.06 0.95
C LEU A 30 -11.16 0.37 2.16
N GLU A 31 -11.18 1.66 2.46
CA GLU A 31 -12.03 2.17 3.54
C GLU A 31 -13.49 1.90 3.25
N ASP A 32 -13.90 2.12 2.01
CA ASP A 32 -15.29 1.84 1.61
C ASP A 32 -15.63 0.37 1.72
N LEU A 33 -14.62 -0.49 1.65
CA LEU A 33 -14.81 -1.93 1.76
C LEU A 33 -14.76 -2.44 3.20
N GLY A 34 -14.61 -1.52 4.15
CA GLY A 34 -14.65 -1.88 5.56
C GLY A 34 -13.31 -1.91 6.25
N PHE A 35 -12.24 -1.52 5.57
CA PHE A 35 -10.94 -1.46 6.21
C PHE A 35 -10.79 -0.17 6.99
N GLU A 36 -10.14 -0.24 8.14
CA GLU A 36 -9.70 0.97 8.82
C GLU A 36 -8.49 1.48 8.03
N ALA A 37 -8.60 2.69 7.51
CA ALA A 37 -7.61 3.20 6.56
C ALA A 37 -6.71 4.25 7.22
N ILE A 38 -5.41 4.06 7.06
CA ILE A 38 -4.41 5.01 7.55
C ILE A 38 -3.47 5.30 6.39
N ASP A 39 -3.47 6.54 5.91
CA ASP A 39 -2.60 6.90 4.80
C ASP A 39 -1.36 7.62 5.32
N ASN A 40 -0.29 7.55 4.54
CA ASN A 40 0.96 8.25 4.83
C ASN A 40 1.56 7.90 6.18
N LEU A 41 1.49 6.64 6.55
CA LEU A 41 2.05 6.21 7.83
C LEU A 41 3.54 5.92 7.67
N PRO A 42 4.39 6.50 8.52
CA PRO A 42 5.82 6.16 8.48
C PRO A 42 6.05 4.69 8.84
N LEU A 43 7.11 4.14 8.29
CA LEU A 43 7.41 2.72 8.48
C LEU A 43 7.53 2.33 9.95
N ASP A 44 8.18 3.17 10.74
CA ASP A 44 8.43 2.82 12.12
C ASP A 44 7.20 2.86 13.00
N LEU A 45 6.08 3.35 12.48
CA LEU A 45 4.84 3.38 13.24
C LEU A 45 3.88 2.26 12.86
N VAL A 46 4.21 1.47 11.84
CA VAL A 46 3.30 0.42 11.39
C VAL A 46 3.03 -0.59 12.49
N GLN A 47 4.06 -1.03 13.18
CA GLN A 47 3.86 -2.03 14.21
C GLN A 47 3.05 -1.50 15.39
N SER A 48 3.08 -0.20 15.62
CA SER A 48 2.33 0.40 16.72
C SER A 48 0.83 0.23 16.56
N VAL A 49 0.34 0.23 15.32
CA VAL A 49 -1.09 0.10 15.08
C VAL A 49 -1.55 -1.34 15.01
N LEU A 50 -0.63 -2.28 15.13
CA LEU A 50 -0.93 -3.70 15.02
C LEU A 50 -0.92 -4.43 16.35
N LYS A 51 -1.02 -3.69 17.45
CA LYS A 51 -1.05 -4.32 18.77
C LYS A 51 -2.36 -5.11 18.92
N PRO A 52 -2.27 -6.34 19.38
CA PRO A 52 -3.45 -7.23 19.40
C PRO A 52 -4.66 -6.62 20.10
N GLU A 53 -4.44 -5.93 21.19
CA GLU A 53 -5.55 -5.43 21.98
C GLU A 53 -6.24 -4.22 21.37
N LYS A 54 -5.65 -3.62 20.35
CA LYS A 54 -6.23 -2.42 19.73
C LYS A 54 -6.53 -2.59 18.26
N THR A 55 -6.39 -3.78 17.75
CA THR A 55 -6.40 -3.98 16.31
C THR A 55 -7.80 -4.21 15.79
N SER A 56 -8.16 -3.51 14.75
CA SER A 56 -9.37 -3.81 13.99
C SER A 56 -9.16 -5.09 13.22
N GLU A 57 -10.23 -5.63 12.70
CA GLU A 57 -10.14 -6.86 11.92
C GLU A 57 -9.46 -6.64 10.58
N ASN A 58 -9.68 -5.47 9.99
CA ASN A 58 -9.14 -5.17 8.67
C ASN A 58 -8.52 -3.78 8.69
N ILE A 59 -7.26 -3.68 8.32
CA ILE A 59 -6.54 -2.41 8.32
C ILE A 59 -5.84 -2.24 6.98
N ALA A 60 -5.97 -1.07 6.40
CA ALA A 60 -5.26 -0.70 5.19
C ALA A 60 -4.33 0.46 5.49
N ILE A 61 -3.06 0.30 5.18
CA ILE A 61 -2.05 1.31 5.48
C ILE A 61 -1.36 1.74 4.20
N GLY A 62 -1.42 3.04 3.91
CA GLY A 62 -0.62 3.62 2.86
C GLY A 62 0.73 4.03 3.42
N LEU A 63 1.79 3.49 2.85
CA LEU A 63 3.12 3.75 3.36
C LEU A 63 3.64 5.09 2.85
N ASP A 64 4.27 5.84 3.74
CA ASP A 64 4.89 7.10 3.37
C ASP A 64 6.30 6.81 2.88
N THR A 65 6.50 6.88 1.56
CA THR A 65 7.79 6.60 0.96
C THR A 65 8.65 7.84 0.79
N ARG A 66 8.12 8.99 1.21
CA ARG A 66 8.85 10.25 1.07
C ARG A 66 9.41 10.76 2.38
N GLY A 67 9.08 10.10 3.48
CA GLY A 67 9.58 10.51 4.78
C GLY A 67 11.05 10.25 4.91
N ARG A 68 11.68 10.97 5.82
CA ARG A 68 13.12 10.81 6.06
C ARG A 68 13.49 9.42 6.50
N ASP A 69 12.58 8.79 7.21
CA ASP A 69 12.87 7.48 7.79
C ASP A 69 12.54 6.33 6.87
N PHE A 70 12.08 6.63 5.67
CA PHE A 70 11.78 5.58 4.72
C PHE A 70 13.06 5.03 4.10
N SER A 71 13.18 3.72 4.05
CA SER A 71 14.19 3.06 3.24
C SER A 71 13.59 1.77 2.73
N VAL A 72 14.09 1.33 1.59
CA VAL A 72 13.65 0.06 1.02
C VAL A 72 14.02 -1.08 1.96
N GLU A 73 15.23 -1.01 2.53
CA GLU A 73 15.67 -2.03 3.47
C GLU A 73 14.79 -2.08 4.70
N GLY A 74 14.39 -0.91 5.20
CA GLY A 74 13.49 -0.87 6.35
C GLY A 74 12.16 -1.49 6.04
N LEU A 75 11.64 -1.26 4.83
CA LEU A 75 10.38 -1.87 4.46
C LEU A 75 10.51 -3.38 4.30
N LEU A 76 11.59 -3.83 3.69
CA LEU A 76 11.80 -5.28 3.54
C LEU A 76 11.94 -5.95 4.91
N ASP A 77 12.60 -5.28 5.86
CA ASP A 77 12.70 -5.79 7.22
C ASP A 77 11.34 -5.84 7.89
N LEU A 78 10.53 -4.81 7.68
CA LEU A 78 9.18 -4.79 8.22
C LEU A 78 8.35 -5.95 7.68
N LEU A 79 8.47 -6.25 6.39
CA LEU A 79 7.73 -7.37 5.83
C LEU A 79 8.13 -8.68 6.49
N LYS A 80 9.41 -8.85 6.82
CA LYS A 80 9.86 -10.04 7.52
C LYS A 80 9.26 -10.12 8.92
N VAL A 81 9.23 -8.98 9.62
CA VAL A 81 8.63 -8.96 10.95
C VAL A 81 7.15 -9.32 10.88
N LEU A 82 6.43 -8.73 9.92
CA LEU A 82 5.01 -9.01 9.78
C LEU A 82 4.73 -10.47 9.46
N SER A 83 5.62 -11.10 8.70
CA SER A 83 5.47 -12.51 8.37
C SER A 83 5.52 -13.40 9.59
N ASN A 84 6.16 -12.93 10.65
CA ASN A 84 6.29 -13.70 11.87
C ASN A 84 5.26 -13.38 12.93
N LEU A 85 4.36 -12.45 12.66
CA LEU A 85 3.29 -12.11 13.59
C LEU A 85 2.11 -13.03 13.34
N GLU A 86 1.79 -13.86 14.32
CA GLU A 86 0.73 -14.85 14.13
C GLU A 86 -0.64 -14.23 14.04
N HIS A 87 -0.82 -13.07 14.64
CA HIS A 87 -2.13 -12.43 14.65
C HIS A 87 -2.36 -11.51 13.46
N VAL A 88 -1.43 -11.46 12.51
CA VAL A 88 -1.54 -10.57 11.36
C VAL A 88 -1.41 -11.40 10.09
N ASP A 89 -2.35 -11.20 9.19
CA ASP A 89 -2.32 -11.78 7.85
C ASP A 89 -2.17 -10.60 6.90
N PHE A 90 -0.98 -10.39 6.36
CA PHE A 90 -0.75 -9.19 5.57
C PHE A 90 -0.51 -9.50 4.11
N GLU A 91 -0.84 -8.53 3.29
CA GLU A 91 -0.52 -8.55 1.87
C GLU A 91 0.01 -7.19 1.48
N LEU A 92 0.98 -7.20 0.58
CA LEU A 92 1.55 -5.97 0.04
C LEU A 92 0.91 -5.72 -1.31
N LEU A 93 0.19 -4.61 -1.40
CA LEU A 93 -0.45 -4.18 -2.63
C LEU A 93 0.40 -3.09 -3.25
N TYR A 94 0.87 -3.33 -4.46
CA TYR A 94 1.68 -2.34 -5.16
C TYR A 94 0.89 -1.81 -6.35
N LEU A 95 0.80 -0.49 -6.43
CA LEU A 95 0.13 0.17 -7.54
C LEU A 95 1.18 0.52 -8.57
N SER A 96 1.10 -0.11 -9.73
CA SER A 96 2.06 0.08 -10.80
C SER A 96 1.49 1.04 -11.84
N CYS A 97 2.36 1.83 -12.44
CA CYS A 97 1.93 2.80 -13.43
C CYS A 97 3.10 3.11 -14.34
N THR A 98 2.80 3.34 -15.63
CA THR A 98 3.85 3.64 -16.58
C THR A 98 4.39 5.04 -16.38
N MET A 99 5.64 5.25 -16.81
CA MET A 99 6.27 6.57 -16.77
C MET A 99 5.42 7.60 -17.48
N GLU A 100 4.90 7.25 -18.63
CA GLU A 100 4.13 8.19 -19.45
C GLU A 100 2.89 8.68 -18.69
N VAL A 101 2.17 7.78 -18.04
CA VAL A 101 0.98 8.16 -17.31
C VAL A 101 1.34 8.94 -16.06
N LEU A 102 2.42 8.55 -15.39
CA LEU A 102 2.87 9.28 -14.20
C LEU A 102 3.24 10.71 -14.55
N LEU A 103 3.91 10.90 -15.67
CA LEU A 103 4.25 12.25 -16.13
C LEU A 103 3.00 13.07 -16.42
N ARG A 104 2.03 12.46 -17.07
CA ARG A 104 0.78 13.15 -17.39
C ARG A 104 0.04 13.54 -16.10
N ARG A 105 -0.05 12.63 -15.15
CA ARG A 105 -0.72 12.90 -13.89
C ARG A 105 0.00 13.98 -13.08
N TYR A 106 1.33 13.95 -13.10
CA TYR A 106 2.12 14.98 -12.45
C TYR A 106 1.80 16.34 -13.04
N SER A 107 1.75 16.41 -14.37
CA SER A 107 1.46 17.65 -15.07
C SER A 107 0.08 18.19 -14.70
N GLU A 108 -0.90 17.31 -14.58
CA GLU A 108 -2.26 17.69 -14.25
C GLU A 108 -2.38 18.24 -12.84
N THR A 109 -1.63 17.68 -11.90
CA THR A 109 -1.68 18.15 -10.52
C THR A 109 -0.74 19.32 -10.27
N ARG A 110 0.22 19.52 -11.19
CA ARG A 110 1.20 20.57 -11.08
C ARG A 110 1.99 20.53 -9.79
N ARG A 111 2.19 19.34 -9.26
CA ARG A 111 2.97 19.17 -8.05
C ARG A 111 4.41 18.90 -8.43
N ARG A 112 5.31 19.49 -7.65
CA ARG A 112 6.71 19.15 -7.81
C ARG A 112 6.92 17.73 -7.28
N HIS A 113 7.58 16.90 -8.08
CA HIS A 113 7.87 15.55 -7.64
C HIS A 113 8.94 15.60 -6.54
N PRO A 114 8.74 14.87 -5.44
CA PRO A 114 9.64 14.96 -4.28
C PRO A 114 11.09 14.59 -4.58
N LEU A 115 11.32 13.70 -5.52
CA LEU A 115 12.68 13.26 -5.83
C LEU A 115 13.32 14.01 -6.97
N ALA A 116 12.64 15.02 -7.52
CA ALA A 116 13.19 15.75 -8.66
C ALA A 116 14.33 16.68 -8.28
N ASN A 117 14.28 17.25 -7.06
CA ASN A 117 15.35 18.11 -6.57
C ASN A 117 15.73 19.21 -7.55
N GLY A 118 14.72 19.85 -8.16
CA GLY A 118 14.98 20.88 -9.14
C GLY A 118 15.24 20.36 -10.54
N ASN A 119 15.37 19.06 -10.71
CA ASN A 119 15.53 18.45 -12.01
C ASN A 119 14.18 18.28 -12.69
N SER A 120 14.17 17.66 -13.86
CA SER A 120 12.92 17.44 -14.59
C SER A 120 12.02 16.45 -13.83
N PRO A 121 10.71 16.57 -14.02
CA PRO A 121 9.80 15.56 -13.43
C PRO A 121 10.12 14.14 -13.88
N HIS A 122 10.60 13.99 -15.11
CA HIS A 122 10.96 12.68 -15.62
C HIS A 122 12.03 12.04 -14.74
N GLU A 123 13.04 12.80 -14.38
CA GLU A 123 14.12 12.27 -13.56
C GLU A 123 13.65 11.87 -12.17
N GLY A 124 12.76 12.69 -11.58
CA GLY A 124 12.22 12.37 -10.27
C GLY A 124 11.40 11.10 -10.28
N ILE A 125 10.56 10.94 -11.29
CA ILE A 125 9.72 9.75 -11.42
C ILE A 125 10.59 8.51 -11.65
N GLU A 126 11.60 8.67 -12.53
CA GLU A 126 12.50 7.56 -12.82
C GLU A 126 13.22 7.09 -11.56
N LYS A 127 13.71 8.03 -10.77
CA LYS A 127 14.37 7.68 -9.51
C LYS A 127 13.46 6.95 -8.57
N GLU A 128 12.21 7.41 -8.48
CA GLU A 128 11.26 6.77 -7.59
C GLU A 128 10.94 5.35 -8.05
N LEU A 129 10.75 5.16 -9.35
CA LEU A 129 10.47 3.83 -9.87
C LEU A 129 11.61 2.87 -9.61
N MET A 130 12.85 3.35 -9.77
CA MET A 130 14.01 2.52 -9.48
C MET A 130 14.12 2.22 -8.00
N LEU A 131 13.84 3.20 -7.16
CA LEU A 131 13.88 3.02 -5.72
C LEU A 131 12.88 1.96 -5.27
N LEU A 132 11.69 1.97 -5.85
CA LEU A 132 10.62 1.11 -5.42
C LEU A 132 10.59 -0.25 -6.10
N GLU A 133 11.48 -0.50 -7.05
CA GLU A 133 11.45 -1.77 -7.78
C GLU A 133 11.56 -2.99 -6.86
N PRO A 134 12.44 -3.01 -5.86
CA PRO A 134 12.49 -4.16 -4.95
C PRO A 134 11.16 -4.37 -4.22
N ILE A 135 10.44 -3.30 -3.93
CA ILE A 135 9.15 -3.41 -3.26
C ILE A 135 8.12 -3.99 -4.23
N ARG A 136 8.15 -3.52 -5.48
CA ARG A 136 7.25 -4.06 -6.49
C ARG A 136 7.46 -5.57 -6.65
N ASN A 137 8.69 -6.01 -6.59
CA ASN A 137 9.00 -7.42 -6.75
C ASN A 137 8.54 -8.28 -5.59
N LYS A 138 8.24 -7.67 -4.45
CA LYS A 138 7.74 -8.38 -3.29
C LYS A 138 6.23 -8.31 -3.15
N ALA A 139 5.56 -7.63 -4.05
CA ALA A 139 4.13 -7.41 -3.92
C ALA A 139 3.35 -8.72 -4.06
N ASP A 140 2.37 -8.88 -3.19
CA ASP A 140 1.44 -10.00 -3.27
C ASP A 140 0.33 -9.68 -4.25
N ILE A 141 -0.02 -8.41 -4.37
CA ILE A 141 -1.05 -7.94 -5.28
C ILE A 141 -0.44 -6.80 -6.09
N LEU A 142 -0.50 -6.91 -7.39
CA LEU A 142 0.00 -5.86 -8.28
C LEU A 142 -1.16 -5.36 -9.13
N ILE A 143 -1.47 -4.08 -9.01
CA ILE A 143 -2.52 -3.48 -9.82
C ILE A 143 -1.90 -2.43 -10.72
N GLU A 144 -2.05 -2.64 -12.02
CA GLU A 144 -1.57 -1.69 -13.01
C GLU A 144 -2.64 -0.61 -13.19
N THR A 145 -2.34 0.62 -12.80
CA THR A 145 -3.34 1.68 -12.78
C THR A 145 -3.27 2.65 -13.95
N SER A 146 -2.39 2.39 -14.92
CA SER A 146 -2.20 3.33 -16.03
C SER A 146 -3.48 3.67 -16.76
N ASP A 147 -4.32 2.68 -16.99
CA ASP A 147 -5.55 2.84 -17.77
C ASP A 147 -6.80 2.78 -16.91
N LEU A 148 -6.65 2.87 -15.59
CA LEU A 148 -7.80 2.73 -14.71
C LEU A 148 -8.34 4.09 -14.30
N THR A 149 -9.65 4.22 -14.30
CA THR A 149 -10.31 5.33 -13.63
C THR A 149 -10.35 5.04 -12.14
N PRO A 150 -10.64 6.05 -11.30
CA PRO A 150 -10.82 5.76 -9.86
C PRO A 150 -11.87 4.69 -9.60
N HIS A 151 -12.91 4.66 -10.42
CA HIS A 151 -13.95 3.64 -10.29
C HIS A 151 -13.39 2.25 -10.60
N ASP A 152 -12.59 2.16 -11.66
CA ASP A 152 -11.96 0.89 -12.03
C ASP A 152 -11.01 0.42 -10.94
N LEU A 153 -10.28 1.35 -10.34
CA LEU A 153 -9.35 1.00 -9.27
C LEU A 153 -10.10 0.46 -8.06
N LYS A 154 -11.22 1.07 -7.73
CA LYS A 154 -12.04 0.58 -6.63
C LYS A 154 -12.52 -0.85 -6.91
N ALA A 155 -12.95 -1.13 -8.14
CA ALA A 155 -13.39 -2.46 -8.50
C ALA A 155 -12.24 -3.47 -8.39
N SER A 156 -11.04 -3.07 -8.78
CA SER A 156 -9.87 -3.94 -8.65
C SER A 156 -9.55 -4.21 -7.20
N CYS A 157 -9.63 -3.19 -6.36
CA CYS A 157 -9.38 -3.37 -4.94
C CYS A 157 -10.38 -4.35 -4.34
N LEU A 158 -11.65 -4.24 -4.72
CA LEU A 158 -12.66 -5.16 -4.23
C LEU A 158 -12.33 -6.60 -4.67
N LEU A 159 -11.95 -6.76 -5.92
CA LEU A 159 -11.69 -8.08 -6.47
C LEU A 159 -10.52 -8.77 -5.77
N TYR A 160 -9.44 -8.03 -5.51
CA TYR A 160 -8.21 -8.65 -5.01
C TYR A 160 -8.10 -8.67 -3.49
N THR A 161 -8.82 -7.80 -2.79
CA THR A 161 -8.64 -7.67 -1.35
C THR A 161 -9.87 -8.06 -0.55
N SER A 162 -11.00 -8.29 -1.21
CA SER A 162 -12.21 -8.64 -0.51
C SER A 162 -11.99 -9.91 0.29
N PRO A 163 -12.41 -9.94 1.55
CA PRO A 163 -12.31 -11.17 2.34
C PRO A 163 -13.33 -12.15 1.83
N SER A 164 -12.98 -12.91 0.85
CA SER A 164 -13.88 -13.87 0.27
C SER A 164 -14.03 -15.06 1.19
N PRO A 165 -15.23 -15.43 1.48
CA PRO A 165 -15.39 -16.59 2.33
C PRO A 165 -14.84 -17.84 1.71
N ARG A 166 -14.66 -17.81 0.44
CA ARG A 166 -14.17 -18.87 -0.17
C ARG A 166 -12.89 -19.05 0.00
N ASP A 167 -12.40 -18.32 0.33
CA ASP A 167 -11.23 -18.41 0.48
C ASP A 167 -10.90 -19.39 0.92
N ARG A 168 -11.25 -19.53 0.70
CA ARG A 168 -11.06 -20.00 0.69
C ARG A 168 -11.10 -21.05 0.80
N GLY A 169 -11.28 -21.26 0.80
CA GLY A 169 -11.34 -22.42 1.23
C GLY A 169 -10.84 -23.45 0.78
#